data_2952b8550ad98f9a4e948e8734287d99
#
_entry.id   2952b8550ad98f9a4e948e8734287d99
#
_cell.length_a   1.000
_cell.length_b   1.000
_cell.length_c   1.000
_cell.angle_alpha   90.00
_cell.angle_beta   90.00
_cell.angle_gamma   90.00
#
_symmetry.space_group_name_H-M   'P 1'
#
loop_
_entity.id
_entity.type
_entity.pdbx_description
1 polymer ?
#
loop_
_entity_poly.entity_id
_entity_poly.type
_entity_poly.pdbx_seq_one_letter_code
_entity_poly.pdbx_strand_id
1 'polypeptide(L)'
;DTVSMIYKPDYSWGNIDENKKAIHDGLVKGTILGRKLQVRGESRETKWTRLDSGRIDKRLIAELGFGNDRVFNTSFVESYSDAFLHISVDASGSMSGQKWLNTQTCVAAIAKACSMINNVDLVISYRSTQSSSGSGYYRSRGSKEYPLMLIAYDSRVDKISKLTNMFHLLHPSGTTPEGLCFEAVMKEIEPASKD
;
A
#
# COMPACT_ATOMS: atom_id res chain seq x y z
N ASP A 1 -5.26 -23.92 2.19
CA ASP A 1 -3.94 -23.96 1.54
C ASP A 1 -3.83 -22.78 0.59
N THR A 2 -3.15 -21.76 1.01
CA THR A 2 -2.81 -20.58 0.21
C THR A 2 -1.73 -20.98 -0.78
N VAL A 3 -2.08 -21.15 -2.04
CA VAL A 3 -1.11 -21.40 -3.08
C VAL A 3 -0.64 -20.07 -3.62
N SER A 4 0.55 -19.63 -3.22
CA SER A 4 1.24 -18.54 -3.86
C SER A 4 1.79 -19.04 -5.21
N MET A 5 1.03 -18.88 -6.29
CA MET A 5 1.53 -19.14 -7.63
C MET A 5 1.90 -17.83 -8.31
N ILE A 6 3.18 -17.71 -8.64
CA ILE A 6 3.63 -16.74 -9.63
C ILE A 6 3.20 -17.29 -10.98
N TYR A 7 2.18 -16.68 -11.61
CA TYR A 7 1.85 -17.01 -12.98
C TYR A 7 3.03 -16.65 -13.88
N LYS A 8 3.54 -17.61 -14.62
CA LYS A 8 4.25 -17.29 -15.86
C LYS A 8 3.20 -16.68 -16.80
N PRO A 9 3.36 -15.44 -17.23
CA PRO A 9 2.44 -14.87 -18.19
C PRO A 9 2.53 -15.69 -19.47
N ASP A 10 1.37 -16.08 -19.98
CA ASP A 10 1.30 -16.56 -21.34
C ASP A 10 1.48 -15.33 -22.22
N TYR A 11 2.64 -15.23 -22.86
CA TYR A 11 3.08 -14.06 -23.64
C TYR A 11 2.17 -13.67 -24.79
N SER A 12 1.15 -14.48 -25.08
CA SER A 12 0.22 -14.27 -26.19
C SER A 12 -0.94 -13.31 -25.89
N TRP A 13 -1.21 -12.93 -24.64
CA TRP A 13 -2.50 -12.31 -24.28
C TRP A 13 -2.42 -10.98 -23.54
N GLY A 14 -1.27 -10.45 -23.24
CA GLY A 14 -1.14 -9.19 -22.50
C GLY A 14 -0.21 -8.21 -23.19
N ASN A 15 -0.62 -6.97 -23.32
CA ASN A 15 0.27 -5.90 -23.74
C ASN A 15 1.16 -5.51 -22.56
N ILE A 16 2.31 -6.21 -22.43
CA ILE A 16 3.28 -6.01 -21.36
C ILE A 16 3.76 -4.55 -21.31
N ASP A 17 3.87 -3.90 -22.46
CA ASP A 17 4.36 -2.53 -22.55
C ASP A 17 3.33 -1.54 -22.00
N GLU A 18 2.03 -1.78 -22.23
CA GLU A 18 0.95 -0.97 -21.63
C GLU A 18 0.91 -1.14 -20.11
N ASN A 19 1.08 -2.37 -19.61
CA ASN A 19 1.17 -2.62 -18.17
C ASN A 19 2.39 -1.92 -17.56
N LYS A 20 3.56 -1.98 -18.18
CA LYS A 20 4.76 -1.26 -17.73
C LYS A 20 4.52 0.25 -17.67
N LYS A 21 3.88 0.80 -18.71
CA LYS A 21 3.52 2.21 -18.75
C LYS A 21 2.56 2.58 -17.63
N ALA A 22 1.52 1.78 -17.40
CA ALA A 22 0.54 2.00 -16.34
C ALA A 22 1.21 2.03 -14.95
N ILE A 23 2.15 1.10 -14.69
CA ILE A 23 2.91 1.06 -13.45
C ILE A 23 3.80 2.28 -13.31
N HIS A 24 4.52 2.65 -14.37
CA HIS A 24 5.38 3.83 -14.38
C HIS A 24 4.58 5.10 -14.08
N ASP A 25 3.46 5.30 -14.75
CA ASP A 25 2.55 6.43 -14.51
C ASP A 25 2.02 6.44 -13.09
N GLY A 26 1.73 5.25 -12.54
CA GLY A 26 1.36 5.07 -11.14
C GLY A 26 2.46 5.52 -10.19
N LEU A 27 3.70 5.11 -10.40
CA LEU A 27 4.83 5.52 -9.56
C LEU A 27 5.07 7.03 -9.58
N VAL A 28 4.92 7.68 -10.74
CA VAL A 28 4.99 9.15 -10.86
C VAL A 28 3.89 9.81 -10.05
N LYS A 29 2.63 9.41 -10.24
CA LYS A 29 1.48 9.92 -9.49
C LYS A 29 1.63 9.65 -7.99
N GLY A 30 2.13 8.47 -7.63
CA GLY A 30 2.40 8.07 -6.25
C GLY A 30 3.47 8.93 -5.57
N THR A 31 4.48 9.36 -6.31
CA THR A 31 5.49 10.29 -5.79
C THR A 31 4.88 11.64 -5.44
N ILE A 32 3.97 12.16 -6.26
CA ILE A 32 3.26 13.42 -5.99
C ILE A 32 2.35 13.27 -4.77
N LEU A 33 1.60 12.16 -4.70
CA LEU A 33 0.73 11.85 -3.57
C LEU A 33 1.54 11.68 -2.28
N GLY A 34 2.63 10.92 -2.33
CA GLY A 34 3.49 10.65 -1.18
C GLY A 34 4.08 11.93 -0.59
N ARG A 35 4.55 12.85 -1.43
CA ARG A 35 5.02 14.17 -0.96
C ARG A 35 3.94 14.95 -0.22
N LYS A 36 2.70 14.95 -0.72
CA LYS A 36 1.58 15.63 -0.06
C LYS A 36 1.21 14.98 1.28
N LEU A 37 1.29 13.65 1.36
CA LEU A 37 1.00 12.90 2.58
C LEU A 37 2.14 13.03 3.59
N GLN A 38 3.39 13.02 3.13
CA GLN A 38 4.57 13.21 3.99
C GLN A 38 4.52 14.54 4.73
N VAL A 39 4.17 15.63 4.06
CA VAL A 39 3.99 16.95 4.71
C VAL A 39 2.90 16.92 5.79
N ARG A 40 1.88 16.08 5.63
CA ARG A 40 0.80 15.92 6.62
C ARG A 40 1.13 14.91 7.71
N GLY A 41 1.98 13.92 7.41
CA GLY A 41 2.37 12.85 8.32
C GLY A 41 3.59 13.16 9.19
N GLU A 42 4.30 14.25 8.89
CA GLU A 42 5.36 14.71 9.79
C GLU A 42 4.75 15.21 11.10
N SER A 43 5.29 14.72 12.21
CA SER A 43 4.89 15.15 13.54
C SER A 43 4.97 16.68 13.62
N ARG A 44 3.84 17.34 13.80
CA ARG A 44 3.81 18.78 14.01
C ARG A 44 4.21 19.07 15.46
N GLU A 45 5.40 19.59 15.64
CA GLU A 45 5.76 20.24 16.89
C GLU A 45 5.19 21.66 16.90
N THR A 46 4.09 21.85 17.63
CA THR A 46 3.57 23.19 17.90
C THR A 46 4.21 23.69 19.16
N LYS A 47 5.06 24.70 19.05
CA LYS A 47 5.74 25.32 20.17
C LYS A 47 5.11 26.67 20.50
N TRP A 48 4.58 26.76 21.70
CA TRP A 48 4.14 28.02 22.27
C TRP A 48 5.23 28.58 23.18
N THR A 49 5.53 29.84 23.00
CA THR A 49 6.54 30.57 23.77
C THR A 49 5.89 31.74 24.51
N ARG A 50 6.59 32.32 25.48
CA ARG A 50 6.11 33.45 26.29
C ARG A 50 4.85 33.11 27.10
N LEU A 51 4.86 31.95 27.74
CA LEU A 51 3.81 31.49 28.64
C LEU A 51 4.17 31.84 30.08
N ASP A 52 3.13 31.87 30.91
CA ASP A 52 3.24 32.13 32.37
C ASP A 52 3.64 30.85 33.13
N SER A 53 3.57 29.68 32.48
CA SER A 53 3.92 28.38 33.07
C SER A 53 4.41 27.42 31.99
N GLY A 54 5.15 26.38 32.40
CA GLY A 54 5.68 25.36 31.49
C GLY A 54 7.19 25.16 31.67
N ARG A 55 7.90 24.82 30.61
CA ARG A 55 9.35 24.66 30.60
C ARG A 55 10.02 26.01 30.35
N ILE A 56 11.02 26.34 31.14
CA ILE A 56 11.76 27.61 30.97
C ILE A 56 12.44 27.63 29.59
N ASP A 57 12.18 28.69 28.83
CA ASP A 57 12.92 28.97 27.60
C ASP A 57 14.24 29.64 27.95
N LYS A 58 15.34 28.92 27.78
CA LYS A 58 16.70 29.41 28.08
C LYS A 58 17.08 30.69 27.36
N ARG A 59 16.40 31.00 26.24
CA ARG A 59 16.66 32.23 25.47
C ARG A 59 16.02 33.44 26.11
N LEU A 60 14.94 33.24 26.88
CA LEU A 60 14.17 34.34 27.49
C LEU A 60 14.53 34.51 28.97
N ILE A 61 15.42 33.69 29.51
CA ILE A 61 15.77 33.70 30.97
C ILE A 61 16.29 35.06 31.44
N ALA A 62 16.97 35.80 30.54
CA ALA A 62 17.46 37.15 30.85
C ALA A 62 16.32 38.16 31.07
N GLU A 63 15.14 37.93 30.51
CA GLU A 63 13.98 38.82 30.65
C GLU A 63 13.39 38.78 32.07
N LEU A 64 13.63 37.69 32.83
CA LEU A 64 13.26 37.63 34.26
C LEU A 64 13.92 38.78 35.08
N GLY A 65 15.17 39.11 34.75
CA GLY A 65 15.88 40.21 35.38
C GLY A 65 15.28 41.57 35.14
N PHE A 66 14.46 41.70 34.09
CA PHE A 66 13.74 42.92 33.72
C PHE A 66 12.26 42.91 34.14
N GLY A 67 11.86 41.91 34.96
CA GLY A 67 10.50 41.79 35.51
C GLY A 67 9.49 41.19 34.54
N ASN A 68 9.95 40.54 33.45
CA ASN A 68 9.07 39.75 32.57
C ASN A 68 9.07 38.30 32.99
N ASP A 69 7.93 37.81 33.49
CA ASP A 69 7.72 36.45 33.97
C ASP A 69 7.30 35.45 32.86
N ARG A 70 7.02 35.93 31.63
CA ARG A 70 6.59 35.14 30.48
C ARG A 70 7.79 34.49 29.77
N VAL A 71 8.52 33.66 30.50
CA VAL A 71 9.75 33.01 30.00
C VAL A 71 9.58 31.53 29.77
N PHE A 72 8.37 31.01 29.83
CA PHE A 72 8.10 29.57 29.67
C PHE A 72 7.70 29.25 28.23
N ASN A 73 7.95 28.00 27.84
CA ASN A 73 7.48 27.40 26.60
C ASN A 73 6.82 26.04 26.86
N THR A 74 5.94 25.68 25.97
CA THR A 74 5.36 24.34 25.89
C THR A 74 5.40 23.88 24.44
N SER A 75 5.86 22.67 24.22
CA SER A 75 5.78 22.03 22.89
C SER A 75 4.84 20.84 22.97
N PHE A 76 3.92 20.79 22.02
CA PHE A 76 3.06 19.66 21.80
C PHE A 76 3.47 18.98 20.50
N VAL A 77 3.85 17.72 20.60
CA VAL A 77 4.20 16.88 19.46
C VAL A 77 3.00 16.01 19.14
N GLU A 78 2.38 16.29 18.01
CA GLU A 78 1.32 15.45 17.45
C GLU A 78 2.00 14.29 16.72
N SER A 79 2.01 13.10 17.30
CA SER A 79 2.50 11.89 16.63
C SER A 79 1.31 11.14 16.02
N TYR A 80 1.44 10.76 14.75
CA TYR A 80 0.46 9.91 14.10
C TYR A 80 0.77 8.45 14.44
N SER A 81 -0.28 7.69 14.77
CA SER A 81 -0.17 6.25 15.02
C SER A 81 0.27 5.51 13.76
N ASP A 82 0.97 4.42 13.95
CA ASP A 82 1.30 3.50 12.87
C ASP A 82 0.01 2.94 12.25
N ALA A 83 -0.02 2.86 10.95
CA ALA A 83 -1.17 2.35 10.19
C ALA A 83 -0.76 1.14 9.35
N PHE A 84 -1.63 0.15 9.32
CA PHE A 84 -1.52 -1.00 8.44
C PHE A 84 -2.61 -0.93 7.37
N LEU A 85 -2.20 -0.93 6.09
CA LEU A 85 -3.09 -0.88 4.95
C LEU A 85 -2.98 -2.18 4.14
N HIS A 86 -4.07 -2.90 3.99
CA HIS A 86 -4.14 -4.03 3.08
C HIS A 86 -5.04 -3.69 1.90
N ILE A 87 -4.53 -3.88 0.68
CA ILE A 87 -5.25 -3.70 -0.57
C ILE A 87 -5.44 -5.06 -1.24
N SER A 88 -6.68 -5.52 -1.29
CA SER A 88 -7.05 -6.74 -2.01
C SER A 88 -7.60 -6.38 -3.39
N VAL A 89 -6.87 -6.73 -4.43
CA VAL A 89 -7.19 -6.42 -5.83
C VAL A 89 -7.92 -7.58 -6.47
N ASP A 90 -9.03 -7.28 -7.10
CA ASP A 90 -9.73 -8.24 -7.96
C ASP A 90 -8.95 -8.42 -9.27
N ALA A 91 -8.49 -9.64 -9.51
CA ALA A 91 -7.80 -10.05 -10.73
C ALA A 91 -8.65 -11.02 -11.56
N SER A 92 -9.97 -10.96 -11.46
CA SER A 92 -10.88 -11.75 -12.30
C SER A 92 -10.84 -11.31 -13.77
N GLY A 93 -11.26 -12.19 -14.68
CA GLY A 93 -11.27 -11.93 -16.11
C GLY A 93 -12.10 -10.70 -16.52
N SER A 94 -13.11 -10.31 -15.74
CA SER A 94 -13.93 -9.11 -15.96
C SER A 94 -13.17 -7.78 -15.77
N MET A 95 -11.99 -7.83 -15.15
CA MET A 95 -11.11 -6.68 -14.95
C MET A 95 -10.22 -6.40 -16.18
N SER A 96 -10.28 -7.22 -17.22
CA SER A 96 -9.43 -7.07 -18.42
C SER A 96 -9.56 -5.70 -19.12
N GLY A 97 -8.51 -5.33 -19.83
CA GLY A 97 -8.45 -4.09 -20.63
C GLY A 97 -8.19 -2.85 -19.77
N GLN A 98 -8.88 -1.74 -20.08
CA GLN A 98 -8.63 -0.44 -19.45
C GLN A 98 -8.84 -0.44 -17.94
N LYS A 99 -9.76 -1.27 -17.43
CA LYS A 99 -9.97 -1.42 -15.97
C LYS A 99 -8.71 -1.91 -15.29
N TRP A 100 -8.05 -2.92 -15.87
CA TRP A 100 -6.81 -3.48 -15.35
C TRP A 100 -5.68 -2.45 -15.34
N LEU A 101 -5.48 -1.73 -16.43
CA LEU A 101 -4.46 -0.68 -16.51
C LEU A 101 -4.67 0.42 -15.46
N ASN A 102 -5.92 0.85 -15.28
CA ASN A 102 -6.26 1.83 -14.26
C ASN A 102 -5.99 1.29 -12.84
N THR A 103 -6.34 0.03 -12.59
CA THR A 103 -6.08 -0.64 -11.31
C THR A 103 -4.59 -0.74 -11.04
N GLN A 104 -3.78 -1.16 -11.99
CA GLN A 104 -2.33 -1.22 -11.88
C GLN A 104 -1.72 0.16 -11.59
N THR A 105 -2.21 1.19 -12.27
CA THR A 105 -1.80 2.58 -12.02
C THR A 105 -2.12 3.01 -10.58
N CYS A 106 -3.33 2.73 -10.10
CA CYS A 106 -3.75 3.09 -8.74
C CYS A 106 -2.93 2.34 -7.68
N VAL A 107 -2.76 1.04 -7.85
CA VAL A 107 -2.00 0.19 -6.92
C VAL A 107 -0.54 0.65 -6.84
N ALA A 108 0.10 0.90 -7.99
CA ALA A 108 1.46 1.40 -8.03
C ALA A 108 1.59 2.81 -7.38
N ALA A 109 0.58 3.68 -7.58
CA ALA A 109 0.57 5.00 -6.97
C ALA A 109 0.46 4.93 -5.44
N ILE A 110 -0.44 4.10 -4.92
CA ILE A 110 -0.61 3.93 -3.48
C ILE A 110 0.64 3.32 -2.87
N ALA A 111 1.20 2.26 -3.47
CA ALA A 111 2.42 1.62 -2.99
C ALA A 111 3.60 2.60 -2.93
N LYS A 112 3.75 3.42 -3.97
CA LYS A 112 4.80 4.45 -3.99
C LYS A 112 4.57 5.51 -2.94
N ALA A 113 3.32 5.97 -2.75
CA ALA A 113 3.00 6.94 -1.72
C ALA A 113 3.29 6.41 -0.31
N CYS A 114 2.84 5.18 -0.01
CA CYS A 114 3.11 4.54 1.28
C CYS A 114 4.60 4.33 1.53
N SER A 115 5.39 3.99 0.50
CA SER A 115 6.84 3.82 0.64
C SER A 115 7.60 5.12 1.00
N MET A 116 6.94 6.27 0.95
CA MET A 116 7.48 7.58 1.32
C MET A 116 7.06 8.04 2.72
N ILE A 117 6.20 7.25 3.40
CA ILE A 117 5.66 7.55 4.73
C ILE A 117 6.20 6.49 5.69
N ASN A 118 6.78 6.90 6.81
CA ASN A 118 7.48 5.99 7.71
C ASN A 118 6.56 5.14 8.61
N ASN A 119 5.32 5.55 8.79
CA ASN A 119 4.37 4.93 9.73
C ASN A 119 3.16 4.28 9.03
N VAL A 120 3.33 3.85 7.78
CA VAL A 120 2.29 3.12 7.04
C VAL A 120 2.89 1.87 6.42
N ASP A 121 2.47 0.71 6.93
CA ASP A 121 2.77 -0.58 6.31
C ASP A 121 1.70 -0.92 5.29
N LEU A 122 2.12 -1.42 4.12
CA LEU A 122 1.24 -1.76 3.02
C LEU A 122 1.43 -3.20 2.56
N VAL A 123 0.33 -3.93 2.47
CA VAL A 123 0.28 -5.24 1.80
C VAL A 123 -0.68 -5.17 0.62
N ILE A 124 -0.26 -5.69 -0.53
CA ILE A 124 -1.08 -5.79 -1.75
C ILE A 124 -1.25 -7.25 -2.11
N SER A 125 -2.49 -7.71 -2.16
CA SER A 125 -2.85 -9.04 -2.62
C SER A 125 -3.74 -8.99 -3.86
N TYR A 126 -3.58 -9.99 -4.73
CA TYR A 126 -4.44 -10.23 -5.89
C TYR A 126 -5.26 -11.48 -5.66
N ARG A 127 -6.55 -11.42 -5.94
CA ARG A 127 -7.46 -12.55 -5.82
C ARG A 127 -8.03 -12.96 -7.17
N SER A 128 -8.09 -14.26 -7.41
CA SER A 128 -8.61 -14.87 -8.64
C SER A 128 -8.97 -16.33 -8.38
N THR A 129 -9.29 -17.07 -9.42
CA THR A 129 -9.45 -18.53 -9.38
C THR A 129 -8.58 -19.22 -10.42
N GLN A 130 -8.18 -20.45 -10.11
CA GLN A 130 -7.50 -21.34 -11.04
C GLN A 130 -8.32 -22.58 -11.27
N SER A 131 -8.41 -23.02 -12.53
CA SER A 131 -9.05 -24.29 -12.88
C SER A 131 -8.08 -25.48 -12.72
N SER A 132 -8.58 -26.61 -12.25
CA SER A 132 -7.82 -27.85 -12.10
C SER A 132 -7.38 -28.50 -13.42
N SER A 133 -8.04 -28.17 -14.50
CA SER A 133 -7.67 -28.64 -15.86
C SER A 133 -6.93 -27.54 -16.59
N GLY A 134 -5.61 -27.43 -16.41
CA GLY A 134 -4.66 -26.58 -17.13
C GLY A 134 -5.22 -25.50 -18.06
N SER A 135 -4.43 -24.52 -18.38
CA SER A 135 -4.72 -23.42 -19.32
C SER A 135 -5.19 -23.96 -20.69
N GLY A 136 -6.50 -24.18 -20.85
CA GLY A 136 -7.10 -24.60 -22.09
C GLY A 136 -8.49 -24.03 -22.26
N TYR A 137 -8.81 -23.51 -23.43
CA TYR A 137 -10.09 -22.93 -23.85
C TYR A 137 -11.32 -23.84 -23.70
N TYR A 138 -11.11 -25.10 -23.36
CA TYR A 138 -12.17 -26.07 -23.13
C TYR A 138 -12.33 -26.33 -21.64
N ARG A 139 -13.30 -25.64 -21.02
CA ARG A 139 -13.83 -26.06 -19.71
C ARG A 139 -14.41 -27.46 -19.88
N SER A 140 -13.66 -28.45 -19.48
CA SER A 140 -14.21 -29.80 -19.39
C SER A 140 -15.30 -29.79 -18.30
N ARG A 141 -16.44 -30.43 -18.59
CA ARG A 141 -17.56 -30.58 -17.66
C ARG A 141 -17.05 -31.30 -16.42
N GLY A 142 -16.85 -30.54 -15.30
CA GLY A 142 -16.31 -31.07 -14.05
C GLY A 142 -14.98 -30.47 -13.57
N SER A 143 -14.42 -29.48 -14.27
CA SER A 143 -13.25 -28.77 -13.76
C SER A 143 -13.60 -27.99 -12.48
N LYS A 144 -12.88 -28.28 -11.40
CA LYS A 144 -13.00 -27.55 -10.15
C LYS A 144 -12.21 -26.23 -10.24
N GLU A 145 -12.81 -25.15 -9.78
CA GLU A 145 -12.11 -23.87 -9.61
C GLU A 145 -11.63 -23.76 -8.16
N TYR A 146 -10.39 -23.36 -7.99
CA TYR A 146 -9.78 -23.14 -6.69
C TYR A 146 -9.54 -21.64 -6.48
N PRO A 147 -9.84 -21.09 -5.30
CA PRO A 147 -9.51 -19.71 -4.99
C PRO A 147 -7.99 -19.54 -4.95
N LEU A 148 -7.53 -18.48 -5.55
CA LEU A 148 -6.12 -18.06 -5.52
C LEU A 148 -6.01 -16.69 -4.89
N MET A 149 -5.08 -16.56 -3.96
CA MET A 149 -4.65 -15.29 -3.42
C MET A 149 -3.14 -15.19 -3.54
N LEU A 150 -2.67 -14.16 -4.22
CA LEU A 150 -1.26 -13.85 -4.37
C LEU A 150 -0.93 -12.60 -3.55
N ILE A 151 -0.08 -12.73 -2.53
CA ILE A 151 0.53 -11.58 -1.88
C ILE A 151 1.64 -11.07 -2.80
N ALA A 152 1.33 -10.02 -3.56
CA ALA A 152 2.23 -9.51 -4.58
C ALA A 152 3.28 -8.55 -4.00
N TYR A 153 2.93 -7.83 -2.96
CA TYR A 153 3.80 -6.85 -2.33
C TYR A 153 3.51 -6.72 -0.83
N ASP A 154 4.57 -6.70 -0.05
CA ASP A 154 4.54 -6.39 1.39
C ASP A 154 5.67 -5.40 1.70
N SER A 155 5.32 -4.18 2.11
CA SER A 155 6.28 -3.11 2.35
C SER A 155 7.31 -3.43 3.44
N ARG A 156 6.99 -4.35 4.33
CA ARG A 156 7.87 -4.78 5.44
C ARG A 156 9.03 -5.68 4.97
N VAL A 157 8.84 -6.37 3.83
CA VAL A 157 9.78 -7.37 3.30
C VAL A 157 10.30 -6.96 1.93
N ASP A 158 9.45 -6.38 1.09
CA ASP A 158 9.73 -6.12 -0.31
C ASP A 158 10.20 -4.68 -0.55
N LYS A 159 11.12 -4.52 -1.50
CA LYS A 159 11.49 -3.20 -2.00
C LYS A 159 10.50 -2.72 -3.05
N ILE A 160 10.30 -1.41 -3.15
CA ILE A 160 9.40 -0.79 -4.12
C ILE A 160 9.73 -1.15 -5.58
N SER A 161 10.98 -1.50 -5.90
CA SER A 161 11.40 -1.98 -7.22
C SER A 161 10.70 -3.26 -7.66
N LYS A 162 10.14 -4.04 -6.73
CA LYS A 162 9.35 -5.25 -7.06
C LYS A 162 8.14 -4.91 -7.93
N LEU A 163 7.51 -3.74 -7.73
CA LEU A 163 6.40 -3.30 -8.57
C LEU A 163 6.81 -3.17 -10.04
N THR A 164 7.96 -2.53 -10.29
CA THR A 164 8.46 -2.34 -11.65
C THR A 164 8.86 -3.65 -12.32
N ASN A 165 9.42 -4.58 -11.53
CA ASN A 165 9.99 -5.82 -12.05
C ASN A 165 8.96 -6.94 -12.23
N MET A 166 7.85 -6.93 -11.47
CA MET A 166 6.94 -8.08 -11.43
C MET A 166 5.48 -7.73 -11.76
N PHE A 167 5.00 -6.53 -11.42
CA PHE A 167 3.56 -6.22 -11.56
C PHE A 167 3.09 -6.19 -13.00
N HIS A 168 3.95 -5.85 -13.94
CA HIS A 168 3.62 -5.89 -15.38
C HIS A 168 3.37 -7.31 -15.90
N LEU A 169 3.78 -8.35 -15.16
CA LEU A 169 3.55 -9.75 -15.47
C LEU A 169 2.18 -10.24 -14.97
N LEU A 170 1.53 -9.49 -14.08
CA LEU A 170 0.22 -9.84 -13.57
C LEU A 170 -0.86 -9.51 -14.61
N HIS A 171 -1.78 -10.43 -14.81
CA HIS A 171 -2.91 -10.25 -15.71
C HIS A 171 -4.20 -10.80 -15.08
N PRO A 172 -5.35 -10.23 -15.40
CA PRO A 172 -6.62 -10.69 -14.86
C PRO A 172 -7.06 -11.99 -15.54
N SER A 173 -7.51 -12.95 -14.73
CA SER A 173 -8.00 -14.24 -15.22
C SER A 173 -8.92 -14.89 -14.17
N GLY A 174 -9.73 -15.87 -14.59
CA GLY A 174 -10.60 -16.63 -13.70
C GLY A 174 -11.83 -15.84 -13.22
N THR A 175 -12.37 -16.25 -12.08
CA THR A 175 -13.55 -15.67 -11.43
C THR A 175 -13.16 -15.00 -10.10
N THR A 176 -14.13 -14.42 -9.40
CA THR A 176 -13.89 -13.69 -8.14
C THR A 176 -14.34 -14.54 -6.94
N PRO A 177 -13.44 -15.24 -6.23
CA PRO A 177 -13.76 -16.01 -5.02
C PRO A 177 -13.68 -15.11 -3.77
N GLU A 178 -14.52 -14.07 -3.72
CA GLU A 178 -14.38 -12.97 -2.78
C GLU A 178 -14.39 -13.40 -1.31
N GLY A 179 -15.38 -14.20 -0.91
CA GLY A 179 -15.54 -14.64 0.48
C GLY A 179 -14.36 -15.48 0.99
N LEU A 180 -13.93 -16.46 0.19
CA LEU A 180 -12.82 -17.36 0.57
C LEU A 180 -11.48 -16.64 0.63
N CYS A 181 -11.23 -15.73 -0.31
CA CYS A 181 -10.01 -14.94 -0.29
C CYS A 181 -9.99 -13.94 0.87
N PHE A 182 -11.14 -13.35 1.23
CA PHE A 182 -11.25 -12.49 2.39
C PHE A 182 -10.95 -13.24 3.69
N GLU A 183 -11.52 -14.45 3.85
CA GLU A 183 -11.22 -15.29 5.01
C GLU A 183 -9.73 -15.63 5.12
N ALA A 184 -9.09 -15.94 3.98
CA ALA A 184 -7.67 -16.23 3.94
C ALA A 184 -6.82 -14.98 4.33
N VAL A 185 -7.21 -13.80 3.86
CA VAL A 185 -6.56 -12.54 4.24
C VAL A 185 -6.63 -12.30 5.74
N MET A 186 -7.81 -12.45 6.34
CA MET A 186 -8.00 -12.26 7.78
C MET A 186 -7.15 -13.23 8.60
N LYS A 187 -6.93 -14.45 8.12
CA LYS A 187 -6.12 -15.46 8.82
C LYS A 187 -4.61 -15.25 8.68
N GLU A 188 -4.15 -14.78 7.53
CA GLU A 188 -2.72 -14.72 7.19
C GLU A 188 -2.12 -13.34 7.43
N ILE A 189 -2.88 -12.28 7.20
CA ILE A 189 -2.38 -10.91 7.20
C ILE A 189 -2.69 -10.19 8.51
N GLU A 190 -3.88 -10.38 9.07
CA GLU A 190 -4.29 -9.75 10.32
C GLU A 190 -3.39 -10.11 11.51
N PRO A 191 -2.99 -11.38 11.73
CA PRO A 191 -2.09 -11.73 12.83
C PRO A 191 -0.69 -11.11 12.71
N ALA A 192 -0.33 -10.68 11.51
CA ALA A 192 0.95 -10.02 11.24
C ALA A 192 0.90 -8.49 11.43
N SER A 193 -0.29 -7.90 11.57
CA SER A 193 -0.43 -6.52 12.02
C SER A 193 -0.17 -6.50 13.52
N LYS A 194 0.91 -5.86 13.93
CA LYS A 194 1.13 -5.59 15.36
C LYS A 194 0.09 -4.56 15.79
N ASP A 195 -0.67 -4.91 16.83
CA ASP A 195 -1.53 -3.96 17.56
C ASP A 195 -0.75 -2.73 18.03
#